data_5d76d3d7e4305b8dd8f0a9288214fcb3
#
_entry.id   5d76d3d7e4305b8dd8f0a9288214fcb3
#
_cell.length_a   1.000
_cell.length_b   1.000
_cell.length_c   1.000
_cell.angle_alpha   90.00
_cell.angle_beta   90.00
_cell.angle_gamma   90.00
#
_symmetry.space_group_name_H-M   'P 1'
#
loop_
_entity.id
_entity.type
_entity.pdbx_description
1 polymer ?
#
loop_
_entity_poly.entity_id
_entity_poly.type
_entity_poly.pdbx_seq_one_letter_code
_entity_poly.pdbx_strand_id
1 'polypeptide(L)'
;MRVKRGVAAHAKHKKILNSAKGMQHARTRSFRLGKQGVIKALRYSYRDRRNRKRDLRSLWITRINNASRELGVSYSQLIAGMKAKNINLDRKVLADLAVNNPEAFKKIVNTVKEK
;
A
#
# COMPACT_ATOMS: atom_id res chain seq x y z
N MET A 1 -44.06 -30.29 13.03
CA MET A 1 -44.07 -28.84 12.76
C MET A 1 -42.88 -28.51 11.84
N ARG A 2 -43.08 -27.90 10.67
CA ARG A 2 -41.99 -27.61 9.70
C ARG A 2 -41.26 -26.34 10.06
N VAL A 3 -39.92 -26.37 10.17
CA VAL A 3 -39.09 -25.17 10.41
C VAL A 3 -38.86 -24.44 9.07
N LYS A 4 -39.46 -23.25 8.92
CA LYS A 4 -39.40 -22.49 7.67
C LYS A 4 -38.12 -21.66 7.49
N ARG A 5 -37.39 -21.32 8.56
CA ARG A 5 -36.25 -20.38 8.56
C ARG A 5 -34.87 -21.05 8.68
N GLY A 6 -34.80 -22.35 8.90
CA GLY A 6 -33.55 -23.07 9.15
C GLY A 6 -32.58 -23.01 7.98
N VAL A 7 -33.05 -23.18 6.75
CA VAL A 7 -32.22 -23.16 5.54
C VAL A 7 -31.55 -21.79 5.35
N ALA A 8 -32.31 -20.71 5.48
CA ALA A 8 -31.79 -19.34 5.32
C ALA A 8 -30.75 -18.98 6.41
N ALA A 9 -31.04 -19.36 7.67
CA ALA A 9 -30.13 -19.14 8.78
C ALA A 9 -28.81 -19.95 8.60
N HIS A 10 -28.93 -21.22 8.21
CA HIS A 10 -27.76 -22.06 7.92
C HIS A 10 -26.90 -21.50 6.78
N ALA A 11 -27.51 -21.05 5.69
CA ALA A 11 -26.80 -20.43 4.58
C ALA A 11 -26.01 -19.19 5.00
N LYS A 12 -26.59 -18.32 5.83
CA LYS A 12 -25.92 -17.13 6.41
C LYS A 12 -24.73 -17.53 7.28
N HIS A 13 -24.90 -18.53 8.16
CA HIS A 13 -23.82 -19.01 9.02
C HIS A 13 -22.69 -19.64 8.18
N LYS A 14 -23.05 -20.47 7.20
CA LYS A 14 -22.08 -21.11 6.31
C LYS A 14 -21.27 -20.11 5.49
N LYS A 15 -21.88 -19.02 5.02
CA LYS A 15 -21.20 -17.93 4.33
C LYS A 15 -20.10 -17.30 5.21
N ILE A 16 -20.39 -17.00 6.46
CA ILE A 16 -19.42 -16.44 7.42
C ILE A 16 -18.30 -17.43 7.72
N LEU A 17 -18.63 -18.70 8.00
CA LEU A 17 -17.65 -19.73 8.28
C LEU A 17 -16.74 -20.03 7.08
N ASN A 18 -17.27 -19.96 5.86
CA ASN A 18 -16.45 -20.05 4.65
C ASN A 18 -15.44 -18.89 4.53
N SER A 19 -15.83 -17.68 4.93
CA SER A 19 -14.91 -16.54 4.96
C SER A 19 -13.86 -16.66 6.08
N ALA A 20 -14.12 -17.48 7.10
CA ALA A 20 -13.21 -17.75 8.21
C ALA A 20 -12.27 -18.95 7.95
N LYS A 21 -12.29 -19.57 6.77
CA LYS A 21 -11.42 -20.71 6.43
C LYS A 21 -9.95 -20.31 6.61
N GLY A 22 -9.18 -21.22 7.21
CA GLY A 22 -7.76 -21.01 7.50
C GLY A 22 -7.47 -20.21 8.77
N MET A 23 -8.47 -19.68 9.46
CA MET A 23 -8.26 -19.03 10.74
C MET A 23 -7.98 -20.05 11.85
N GLN A 24 -7.21 -19.64 12.85
CA GLN A 24 -6.85 -20.50 13.98
C GLN A 24 -7.96 -20.60 15.03
N HIS A 25 -7.88 -21.64 15.86
CA HIS A 25 -8.80 -21.96 16.96
C HIS A 25 -10.23 -22.25 16.47
N ALA A 26 -11.21 -22.03 17.34
CA ALA A 26 -12.62 -22.29 17.06
C ALA A 26 -13.29 -21.32 16.06
N ARG A 27 -12.55 -20.38 15.46
CA ARG A 27 -13.08 -19.41 14.48
C ARG A 27 -13.62 -20.06 13.22
N THR A 28 -13.09 -21.24 12.85
CA THR A 28 -13.57 -22.01 11.68
C THR A 28 -14.81 -22.83 11.97
N ARG A 29 -15.13 -23.10 13.23
CA ARG A 29 -16.24 -23.97 13.67
C ARG A 29 -17.38 -23.20 14.33
N SER A 30 -17.05 -22.22 15.18
CA SER A 30 -18.04 -21.41 15.90
C SER A 30 -18.43 -20.18 15.08
N PHE A 31 -19.73 -20.03 14.80
CA PHE A 31 -20.26 -18.86 14.08
C PHE A 31 -19.94 -17.54 14.79
N ARG A 32 -20.10 -17.48 16.13
CA ARG A 32 -19.83 -16.27 16.93
C ARG A 32 -18.36 -15.84 16.79
N LEU A 33 -17.42 -16.76 17.00
CA LEU A 33 -15.99 -16.48 16.91
C LEU A 33 -15.54 -16.25 15.46
N GLY A 34 -16.08 -17.01 14.51
CA GLY A 34 -15.83 -16.81 13.08
C GLY A 34 -16.29 -15.44 12.62
N LYS A 35 -17.46 -14.99 12.99
CA LYS A 35 -17.98 -13.65 12.67
C LYS A 35 -17.08 -12.54 13.20
N GLN A 36 -16.64 -12.63 14.46
CA GLN A 36 -15.71 -11.68 15.04
C GLN A 36 -14.37 -11.65 14.28
N GLY A 37 -13.83 -12.83 13.98
CA GLY A 37 -12.58 -12.95 13.21
C GLY A 37 -12.69 -12.33 11.83
N VAL A 38 -13.75 -12.61 11.08
CA VAL A 38 -13.99 -12.05 9.74
C VAL A 38 -14.17 -10.54 9.77
N ILE A 39 -14.95 -10.00 10.71
CA ILE A 39 -15.13 -8.54 10.85
C ILE A 39 -13.78 -7.87 11.15
N LYS A 40 -12.97 -8.43 12.04
CA LYS A 40 -11.66 -7.90 12.38
C LYS A 40 -10.70 -7.94 11.17
N ALA A 41 -10.68 -9.03 10.42
CA ALA A 41 -9.90 -9.18 9.20
C ALA A 41 -10.28 -8.12 8.15
N LEU A 42 -11.56 -7.88 7.94
CA LEU A 42 -12.05 -6.87 6.99
C LEU A 42 -11.67 -5.43 7.44
N ARG A 43 -11.75 -5.13 8.74
CA ARG A 43 -11.30 -3.85 9.29
C ARG A 43 -9.81 -3.62 9.07
N TYR A 44 -8.99 -4.64 9.32
CA TYR A 44 -7.55 -4.57 9.05
C TYR A 44 -7.25 -4.41 7.56
N SER A 45 -7.95 -5.15 6.71
CA SER A 45 -7.81 -5.02 5.26
C SER A 45 -8.12 -3.60 4.78
N TYR A 46 -9.17 -2.97 5.30
CA TYR A 46 -9.49 -1.56 5.00
C TYR A 46 -8.39 -0.61 5.46
N ARG A 47 -7.93 -0.73 6.71
CA ARG A 47 -6.86 0.09 7.27
C ARG A 47 -5.57 -0.07 6.48
N ASP A 48 -5.18 -1.30 6.19
CA ASP A 48 -3.87 -1.60 5.61
C ASP A 48 -3.80 -1.23 4.13
N ARG A 49 -4.92 -1.24 3.39
CA ARG A 49 -4.96 -0.64 2.05
C ARG A 49 -4.62 0.86 2.07
N ARG A 50 -4.95 1.59 3.12
CA ARG A 50 -4.58 3.00 3.29
C ARG A 50 -3.14 3.17 3.74
N ASN A 51 -2.70 2.35 4.69
CA ASN A 51 -1.32 2.36 5.14
C ASN A 51 -0.36 2.02 3.99
N ARG A 52 -0.66 1.03 3.18
CA ARG A 52 0.16 0.63 2.03
C ARG A 52 0.51 1.79 1.09
N LYS A 53 -0.41 2.70 0.85
CA LYS A 53 -0.16 3.89 0.03
C LYS A 53 0.85 4.84 0.69
N ARG A 54 0.77 5.01 2.00
CA ARG A 54 1.71 5.84 2.77
C ARG A 54 3.10 5.21 2.83
N ASP A 55 3.16 3.91 3.05
CA ASP A 55 4.41 3.16 3.15
C ASP A 55 5.16 3.16 1.81
N LEU A 56 4.45 2.92 0.71
CA LEU A 56 5.04 3.01 -0.63
C LEU A 56 5.57 4.41 -0.94
N ARG A 57 4.81 5.45 -0.60
CA ARG A 57 5.26 6.84 -0.80
C ARG A 57 6.51 7.14 0.03
N SER A 58 6.56 6.71 1.28
CA SER A 58 7.72 6.86 2.14
C SER A 58 8.95 6.16 1.56
N LEU A 59 8.78 4.93 1.08
CA LEU A 59 9.83 4.16 0.41
C LEU A 59 10.37 4.87 -0.84
N TRP A 60 9.50 5.40 -1.69
CA TRP A 60 9.92 6.16 -2.87
C TRP A 60 10.71 7.42 -2.49
N ILE A 61 10.25 8.17 -1.49
CA ILE A 61 10.96 9.36 -0.99
C ILE A 61 12.35 8.98 -0.48
N THR A 62 12.48 7.89 0.27
CA THR A 62 13.77 7.41 0.78
C THR A 62 14.72 7.05 -0.36
N ARG A 63 14.25 6.31 -1.38
CA ARG A 63 15.06 5.94 -2.54
C ARG A 63 15.55 7.16 -3.33
N ILE A 64 14.64 8.09 -3.63
CA ILE A 64 14.98 9.34 -4.32
C ILE A 64 15.99 10.16 -3.50
N ASN A 65 15.76 10.30 -2.19
CA ASN A 65 16.64 11.08 -1.32
C ASN A 65 18.06 10.51 -1.25
N ASN A 66 18.19 9.18 -1.15
CA ASN A 66 19.50 8.53 -1.13
C ASN A 66 20.26 8.80 -2.45
N ALA A 67 19.63 8.51 -3.58
CA ALA A 67 20.23 8.73 -4.90
C ALA A 67 20.53 10.21 -5.18
N SER A 68 19.67 11.13 -4.73
CA SER A 68 19.92 12.57 -4.92
C SER A 68 21.06 13.08 -4.03
N ARG A 69 21.20 12.56 -2.80
CA ARG A 69 22.32 12.91 -1.90
C ARG A 69 23.67 12.45 -2.42
N GLU A 70 23.75 11.31 -3.05
CA GLU A 70 24.98 10.85 -3.75
C GLU A 70 25.40 11.85 -4.83
N LEU A 71 24.46 12.54 -5.43
CA LEU A 71 24.68 13.60 -6.41
C LEU A 71 24.81 15.01 -5.78
N GLY A 72 24.84 15.12 -4.44
CA GLY A 72 25.01 16.37 -3.72
C GLY A 72 23.76 17.27 -3.66
N VAL A 73 22.56 16.72 -3.85
CA VAL A 73 21.29 17.46 -3.79
C VAL A 73 20.36 16.81 -2.75
N SER A 74 19.73 17.61 -1.91
CA SER A 74 18.70 17.10 -1.00
C SER A 74 17.38 16.85 -1.74
N TYR A 75 16.54 15.96 -1.18
CA TYR A 75 15.23 15.66 -1.75
C TYR A 75 14.35 16.92 -1.94
N SER A 76 14.35 17.82 -0.96
CA SER A 76 13.57 19.06 -1.03
C SER A 76 14.05 20.01 -2.14
N GLN A 77 15.37 20.12 -2.32
CA GLN A 77 15.96 20.90 -3.41
C GLN A 77 15.64 20.30 -4.77
N LEU A 78 15.73 18.97 -4.89
CA LEU A 78 15.37 18.27 -6.12
C LEU A 78 13.90 18.52 -6.51
N ILE A 79 12.98 18.34 -5.59
CA ILE A 79 11.54 18.55 -5.86
C ILE A 79 11.24 20.03 -6.16
N ALA A 80 11.85 20.96 -5.44
CA ALA A 80 11.69 22.38 -5.71
C ALA A 80 12.22 22.77 -7.10
N GLY A 81 13.41 22.28 -7.47
CA GLY A 81 14.00 22.52 -8.79
C GLY A 81 13.22 21.90 -9.94
N MET A 82 12.73 20.67 -9.76
CA MET A 82 11.83 20.03 -10.74
C MET A 82 10.56 20.85 -10.97
N LYS A 83 9.96 21.35 -9.88
CA LYS A 83 8.77 22.19 -9.95
C LYS A 83 9.05 23.53 -10.65
N ALA A 84 10.18 24.17 -10.37
CA ALA A 84 10.60 25.40 -11.03
C ALA A 84 10.81 25.23 -12.55
N LYS A 85 11.28 24.05 -12.97
CA LYS A 85 11.52 23.71 -14.38
C LYS A 85 10.34 23.00 -15.05
N ASN A 86 9.17 22.93 -14.40
CA ASN A 86 7.96 22.29 -14.89
C ASN A 86 8.16 20.80 -15.29
N ILE A 87 9.05 20.10 -14.58
CA ILE A 87 9.28 18.66 -14.78
C ILE A 87 8.25 17.90 -13.95
N ASN A 88 7.21 17.38 -14.60
CA ASN A 88 6.13 16.63 -13.95
C ASN A 88 6.40 15.13 -13.99
N LEU A 89 7.19 14.64 -13.03
CA LEU A 89 7.41 13.19 -12.85
C LEU A 89 6.93 12.76 -11.46
N ASP A 90 6.25 11.62 -11.44
CA ASP A 90 5.77 11.01 -10.21
C ASP A 90 6.93 10.46 -9.35
N ARG A 91 6.73 10.46 -8.04
CA ARG A 91 7.70 9.87 -7.10
C ARG A 91 7.97 8.40 -7.36
N LYS A 92 6.97 7.65 -7.84
CA LYS A 92 7.11 6.24 -8.22
C LYS A 92 8.11 6.11 -9.38
N VAL A 93 7.93 6.89 -10.44
CA VAL A 93 8.82 6.89 -11.62
C VAL A 93 10.22 7.34 -11.24
N LEU A 94 10.35 8.40 -10.45
CA LEU A 94 11.66 8.88 -9.98
C LEU A 94 12.40 7.84 -9.13
N ALA A 95 11.69 7.13 -8.25
CA ALA A 95 12.27 6.08 -7.43
C ALA A 95 12.67 4.85 -8.26
N ASP A 96 11.94 4.55 -9.32
CA ASP A 96 12.26 3.49 -10.27
C ASP A 96 13.51 3.85 -11.09
N LEU A 97 13.57 5.06 -11.62
CA LEU A 97 14.76 5.58 -12.32
C LEU A 97 16.00 5.59 -11.43
N ALA A 98 15.85 5.97 -10.18
CA ALA A 98 16.96 5.99 -9.23
C ALA A 98 17.60 4.60 -8.99
N VAL A 99 16.81 3.53 -9.09
CA VAL A 99 17.25 2.15 -8.86
C VAL A 99 17.66 1.47 -10.15
N ASN A 100 16.82 1.53 -11.18
CA ASN A 100 16.97 0.74 -12.40
C ASN A 100 17.70 1.49 -13.52
N ASN A 101 17.68 2.84 -13.50
CA ASN A 101 18.34 3.65 -14.52
C ASN A 101 19.01 4.90 -13.91
N PRO A 102 20.11 4.74 -13.16
CA PRO A 102 20.77 5.84 -12.46
C PRO A 102 21.31 6.92 -13.39
N GLU A 103 21.65 6.60 -14.64
CA GLU A 103 22.09 7.60 -15.62
C GLU A 103 20.97 8.57 -16.02
N ALA A 104 19.77 8.06 -16.23
CA ALA A 104 18.60 8.91 -16.50
C ALA A 104 18.29 9.79 -15.30
N PHE A 105 18.38 9.23 -14.08
CA PHE A 105 18.19 10.00 -12.86
C PHE A 105 19.24 11.12 -12.70
N LYS A 106 20.52 10.83 -12.99
CA LYS A 106 21.58 11.84 -13.00
C LYS A 106 21.30 12.99 -13.96
N LYS A 107 20.81 12.71 -15.16
CA LYS A 107 20.42 13.75 -16.12
C LYS A 107 19.36 14.68 -15.54
N ILE A 108 18.33 14.13 -14.89
CA ILE A 108 17.28 14.93 -14.24
C ILE A 108 17.88 15.81 -13.15
N VAL A 109 18.71 15.26 -12.28
CA VAL A 109 19.36 16.00 -11.20
C VAL A 109 20.27 17.12 -11.74
N ASN A 110 21.04 16.86 -12.80
CA ASN A 110 21.89 17.85 -13.45
C ASN A 110 21.06 18.98 -14.06
N THR A 111 19.98 18.63 -14.77
CA THR A 111 19.04 19.65 -15.29
C THR A 111 18.48 20.53 -14.16
N VAL A 112 18.21 19.97 -13.00
CA VAL A 112 17.72 20.73 -11.84
C VAL A 112 18.81 21.63 -11.25
N LYS A 113 20.11 21.24 -11.29
CA LYS A 113 21.25 22.01 -10.81
C LYS A 113 21.61 23.20 -11.71
N GLU A 114 21.41 23.04 -13.01
CA GLU A 114 21.64 24.13 -13.96
C GLU A 114 20.70 25.28 -13.64
N LYS A 115 21.27 26.48 -13.35
CA LYS A 115 20.51 27.71 -13.04
C LYS A 115 19.81 28.26 -14.28
#